data_b89a89f8c4dafac7ebc160eb85c073fd
#
_entry.id   b89a89f8c4dafac7ebc160eb85c073fd
#
_cell.length_a   1.000
_cell.length_b   1.000
_cell.length_c   1.000
_cell.angle_alpha   90.00
_cell.angle_beta   90.00
_cell.angle_gamma   90.00
#
_symmetry.space_group_name_H-M   'P 1'
#
loop_
_entity.id
_entity.type
_entity.pdbx_description
1 polymer ?
#
loop_
_entity_poly.entity_id
_entity_poly.type
_entity_poly.pdbx_seq_one_letter_code
_entity_poly.pdbx_strand_id
1 'polypeptide(L)'
;LLSIALSVVTADFAVLRDKSPDGWTREIELDIAVADPPFWKGQARALAEALAFLTTDRWTLRFHEGGMLPTPPREPVRPPESCVVLLSGGLDSLIGAIDLTAAGHKPFAISQTVRGDADKQVDFAAKIGGGLGHLQLNHNAHTPGVQEASQRARSLVFITFGVIAATALKAYREVAEVPLFVCENGFIAINPPLTGGRLGSLSTRTAHPEFLARLQKVLDAAGIRVKITNPYATKT
;
A
#
# COMPACT_ATOMS: atom_id res chain seq x y z
N LEU A 1 2.89 7.53 -8.93
CA LEU A 1 2.34 6.96 -7.69
C LEU A 1 3.43 6.61 -6.67
N LEU A 2 4.51 5.88 -7.06
CA LEU A 2 5.57 5.50 -6.11
C LEU A 2 6.23 6.70 -5.43
N SER A 3 6.61 7.73 -6.19
CA SER A 3 7.19 8.97 -5.62
C SER A 3 6.26 9.60 -4.58
N ILE A 4 4.96 9.64 -4.87
CA ILE A 4 3.94 10.15 -3.93
C ILE A 4 3.89 9.31 -2.66
N ALA A 5 3.81 7.98 -2.80
CA ALA A 5 3.76 7.08 -1.65
C ALA A 5 5.01 7.18 -0.76
N LEU A 6 6.20 7.28 -1.38
CA LEU A 6 7.46 7.46 -0.65
C LEU A 6 7.54 8.82 0.06
N SER A 7 7.12 9.91 -0.61
CA SER A 7 7.07 11.24 0.01
C SER A 7 6.12 11.27 1.21
N VAL A 8 4.93 10.67 1.06
CA VAL A 8 3.93 10.58 2.14
C VAL A 8 4.48 9.82 3.34
N VAL A 9 5.12 8.66 3.12
CA VAL A 9 5.70 7.87 4.22
C VAL A 9 6.86 8.59 4.87
N THR A 10 7.70 9.28 4.10
CA THR A 10 8.80 10.09 4.67
C THR A 10 8.25 11.21 5.55
N ALA A 11 7.19 11.89 5.12
CA ALA A 11 6.54 12.92 5.93
C ALA A 11 5.87 12.33 7.18
N ASP A 12 5.23 11.16 7.06
CA ASP A 12 4.64 10.45 8.20
C ASP A 12 5.68 10.11 9.29
N PHE A 13 6.94 9.88 8.89
CA PHE A 13 8.06 9.67 9.83
C PHE A 13 8.62 10.98 10.39
N ALA A 14 8.67 12.04 9.58
CA ALA A 14 9.35 13.28 9.92
C ALA A 14 8.54 14.20 10.83
N VAL A 15 7.21 14.20 10.70
CA VAL A 15 6.32 15.13 11.42
C VAL A 15 5.81 14.44 12.68
N LEU A 16 6.22 14.96 13.84
CA LEU A 16 5.86 14.39 15.13
C LEU A 16 4.45 14.82 15.55
N ARG A 17 3.64 13.89 16.08
CA ARG A 17 2.28 14.15 16.57
C ARG A 17 2.26 15.00 17.82
N ASP A 18 3.22 14.81 18.71
CA ASP A 18 3.33 15.58 19.95
C ASP A 18 3.59 17.08 19.73
N LYS A 19 3.97 17.47 18.51
CA LYS A 19 4.15 18.86 18.11
C LYS A 19 2.87 19.51 17.55
N SER A 20 1.82 18.72 17.32
CA SER A 20 0.53 19.24 16.87
C SER A 20 -0.18 20.02 17.97
N PRO A 21 -1.03 21.02 17.67
CA PRO A 21 -1.75 21.81 18.66
C PRO A 21 -2.61 20.98 19.63
N ASP A 22 -3.17 19.87 19.13
CA ASP A 22 -3.99 18.93 19.91
C ASP A 22 -3.19 17.69 20.39
N GLY A 23 -1.88 17.66 20.12
CA GLY A 23 -1.00 16.53 20.43
C GLY A 23 -1.25 15.28 19.58
N TRP A 24 -2.08 15.38 18.53
CA TRP A 24 -2.53 14.22 17.77
C TRP A 24 -2.64 14.44 16.27
N THR A 25 -3.41 15.44 15.83
CA THR A 25 -3.74 15.71 14.43
C THR A 25 -2.67 16.60 13.81
N ARG A 26 -1.89 16.08 12.89
CA ARG A 26 -0.86 16.84 12.18
C ARG A 26 -1.46 17.57 10.98
N GLU A 27 -0.90 18.72 10.66
CA GLU A 27 -1.09 19.41 9.39
C GLU A 27 0.17 19.23 8.56
N ILE A 28 0.06 18.47 7.48
CA ILE A 28 1.20 18.05 6.66
C ILE A 28 1.04 18.64 5.26
N GLU A 29 1.95 19.50 4.89
CA GLU A 29 2.06 20.05 3.54
C GLU A 29 3.21 19.40 2.79
N LEU A 30 2.94 18.86 1.60
CA LEU A 30 3.94 18.22 0.75
C LEU A 30 3.98 18.86 -0.64
N ASP A 31 5.17 19.25 -1.05
CA ASP A 31 5.49 19.58 -2.43
C ASP A 31 6.23 18.41 -3.08
N ILE A 32 5.61 17.80 -4.08
CA ILE A 32 6.07 16.52 -4.66
C ILE A 32 6.39 16.69 -6.14
N ALA A 33 7.63 16.38 -6.50
CA ALA A 33 8.04 16.32 -7.91
C ALA A 33 7.45 15.07 -8.58
N VAL A 34 6.74 15.26 -9.69
CA VAL A 34 6.12 14.18 -10.48
C VAL A 34 6.35 14.38 -11.97
N ALA A 35 6.20 13.31 -12.75
CA ALA A 35 6.38 13.36 -14.20
C ALA A 35 5.18 13.99 -14.93
N ASP A 36 3.99 13.94 -14.35
CA ASP A 36 2.76 14.52 -14.89
C ASP A 36 2.06 15.39 -13.82
N PRO A 37 2.54 16.61 -13.59
CA PRO A 37 1.93 17.52 -12.62
C PRO A 37 0.48 17.89 -12.90
N PRO A 38 0.04 18.13 -14.15
CA PRO A 38 -1.34 18.46 -14.44
C PRO A 38 -2.32 17.37 -13.97
N PHE A 39 -2.01 16.11 -14.27
CA PHE A 39 -2.82 14.98 -13.82
C PHE A 39 -2.88 14.90 -12.28
N TRP A 40 -1.72 14.93 -11.61
CA TRP A 40 -1.66 14.78 -10.16
C TRP A 40 -2.25 15.98 -9.41
N LYS A 41 -2.19 17.20 -9.96
CA LYS A 41 -2.91 18.36 -9.42
C LYS A 41 -4.41 18.10 -9.40
N GLY A 42 -4.96 17.47 -10.45
CA GLY A 42 -6.36 17.06 -10.51
C GLY A 42 -6.74 15.99 -9.47
N GLN A 43 -5.78 15.17 -9.03
CA GLN A 43 -5.97 14.11 -8.03
C GLN A 43 -5.61 14.54 -6.60
N ALA A 44 -5.08 15.74 -6.39
CA ALA A 44 -4.57 16.19 -5.09
C ALA A 44 -5.60 16.06 -3.97
N ARG A 45 -6.83 16.47 -4.22
CA ARG A 45 -7.92 16.41 -3.24
C ARG A 45 -8.29 14.96 -2.91
N ALA A 46 -8.46 14.10 -3.91
CA ALA A 46 -8.83 12.69 -3.70
C ALA A 46 -7.75 11.93 -2.92
N LEU A 47 -6.47 12.20 -3.22
CA LEU A 47 -5.34 11.66 -2.46
C LEU A 47 -5.32 12.18 -1.03
N ALA A 48 -5.48 13.49 -0.83
CA ALA A 48 -5.49 14.08 0.51
C ALA A 48 -6.62 13.51 1.38
N GLU A 49 -7.82 13.33 0.81
CA GLU A 49 -8.96 12.71 1.50
C GLU A 49 -8.70 11.22 1.85
N ALA A 50 -8.04 10.47 0.97
CA ALA A 50 -7.64 9.09 1.25
C ALA A 50 -6.60 9.02 2.38
N LEU A 51 -5.61 9.89 2.35
CA LEU A 51 -4.57 9.99 3.38
C LEU A 51 -5.13 10.46 4.72
N ALA A 52 -6.01 11.45 4.72
CA ALA A 52 -6.67 11.92 5.94
C ALA A 52 -7.49 10.80 6.58
N PHE A 53 -8.19 9.98 5.78
CA PHE A 53 -8.88 8.81 6.29
C PHE A 53 -7.91 7.77 6.88
N LEU A 54 -6.78 7.50 6.19
CA LEU A 54 -5.79 6.51 6.63
C LEU A 54 -5.08 6.92 7.91
N THR A 55 -4.65 8.19 8.00
CA THR A 55 -3.71 8.66 9.04
C THR A 55 -4.36 9.50 10.14
N THR A 56 -5.57 10.02 9.88
CA THR A 56 -6.27 11.03 10.71
C THR A 56 -5.59 12.40 10.74
N ASP A 57 -4.67 12.64 9.83
CA ASP A 57 -3.99 13.91 9.68
C ASP A 57 -4.64 14.76 8.57
N ARG A 58 -4.31 16.05 8.53
CA ARG A 58 -4.69 16.96 7.47
C ARG A 58 -3.57 17.04 6.45
N TRP A 59 -3.87 16.74 5.19
CA TRP A 59 -2.88 16.69 4.12
C TRP A 59 -3.16 17.77 3.07
N THR A 60 -2.13 18.53 2.74
CA THR A 60 -2.10 19.43 1.60
C THR A 60 -1.04 18.98 0.62
N LEU A 61 -1.45 18.55 -0.56
CA LEU A 61 -0.54 18.02 -1.59
C LEU A 61 -0.41 19.00 -2.73
N ARG A 62 0.81 19.39 -3.06
CA ARG A 62 1.17 20.19 -4.23
C ARG A 62 2.08 19.38 -5.13
N PHE A 63 1.89 19.49 -6.43
CA PHE A 63 2.65 18.74 -7.42
C PHE A 63 3.34 19.69 -8.39
N HIS A 64 4.61 19.42 -8.68
CA HIS A 64 5.43 20.22 -9.61
C HIS A 64 6.28 19.31 -10.51
N GLU A 65 6.87 19.90 -11.54
CA GLU A 65 7.79 19.22 -12.44
C GLU A 65 9.06 18.78 -11.73
N GLY A 66 9.80 17.84 -12.34
CA GLY A 66 11.06 17.31 -11.84
C GLY A 66 10.99 15.87 -11.36
N GLY A 67 9.83 15.19 -11.48
CA GLY A 67 9.73 13.77 -11.20
C GLY A 67 10.52 12.94 -12.21
N MET A 68 11.35 12.03 -11.72
CA MET A 68 12.09 11.11 -12.57
C MET A 68 11.23 9.92 -12.97
N LEU A 69 11.24 9.58 -14.26
CA LEU A 69 10.80 8.28 -14.75
C LEU A 69 11.99 7.32 -14.75
N PRO A 70 11.81 6.09 -14.28
CA PRO A 70 12.88 5.09 -14.37
C PRO A 70 13.21 4.81 -15.82
N THR A 71 14.49 4.59 -16.10
CA THR A 71 14.91 4.14 -17.43
C THR A 71 14.29 2.77 -17.71
N PRO A 72 13.61 2.58 -18.86
CA PRO A 72 13.07 1.28 -19.20
C PRO A 72 14.16 0.20 -19.20
N PRO A 73 13.89 -1.00 -18.64
CA PRO A 73 14.84 -2.09 -18.69
C PRO A 73 15.05 -2.56 -20.13
N ARG A 74 16.26 -3.00 -20.45
CA ARG A 74 16.57 -3.57 -21.79
C ARG A 74 15.69 -4.78 -22.09
N GLU A 75 15.52 -5.64 -21.12
CA GLU A 75 14.67 -6.84 -21.20
C GLU A 75 13.66 -6.81 -20.04
N PRO A 76 12.40 -6.43 -20.31
CA PRO A 76 11.39 -6.41 -19.27
C PRO A 76 10.98 -7.83 -18.87
N VAL A 77 11.20 -8.21 -17.63
CA VAL A 77 10.67 -9.44 -17.05
C VAL A 77 9.15 -9.27 -16.84
N ARG A 78 8.39 -10.26 -17.30
CA ARG A 78 6.93 -10.30 -17.17
C ARG A 78 6.52 -11.58 -16.48
N PRO A 79 6.34 -11.55 -15.17
CA PRO A 79 5.87 -12.70 -14.41
C PRO A 79 4.55 -13.26 -15.02
N PRO A 80 4.42 -14.60 -15.15
CA PRO A 80 3.27 -15.24 -15.81
C PRO A 80 2.03 -15.36 -14.92
N GLU A 81 2.12 -14.91 -13.68
CA GLU A 81 1.06 -15.02 -12.69
C GLU A 81 -0.17 -14.18 -13.08
N SER A 82 -1.34 -14.58 -12.56
CA SER A 82 -2.63 -13.97 -12.91
C SER A 82 -3.07 -12.84 -11.99
N CYS A 83 -2.47 -12.72 -10.83
CA CYS A 83 -2.83 -11.72 -9.82
C CYS A 83 -1.63 -11.44 -8.90
N VAL A 84 -1.75 -10.43 -8.05
CA VAL A 84 -0.77 -10.11 -7.01
C VAL A 84 -1.41 -10.33 -5.64
N VAL A 85 -0.64 -10.84 -4.68
CA VAL A 85 -1.01 -10.90 -3.26
C VAL A 85 0.03 -10.19 -2.41
N LEU A 86 -0.42 -9.36 -1.46
CA LEU A 86 0.46 -8.77 -0.46
C LEU A 86 0.74 -9.79 0.64
N LEU A 87 2.00 -10.18 0.78
CA LEU A 87 2.47 -11.17 1.77
C LEU A 87 3.28 -10.46 2.87
N SER A 88 2.60 -10.00 3.92
CA SER A 88 3.21 -9.22 5.01
C SER A 88 4.08 -10.05 5.96
N GLY A 89 3.90 -11.37 6.00
CA GLY A 89 4.48 -12.28 6.99
C GLY A 89 3.56 -12.52 8.20
N GLY A 90 2.38 -11.89 8.24
CA GLY A 90 1.32 -12.15 9.21
C GLY A 90 0.38 -13.28 8.79
N LEU A 91 -0.42 -13.78 9.74
CA LEU A 91 -1.32 -14.93 9.55
C LEU A 91 -2.35 -14.68 8.44
N ASP A 92 -2.99 -13.53 8.41
CA ASP A 92 -4.04 -13.22 7.43
C ASP A 92 -3.50 -13.25 5.99
N SER A 93 -2.31 -12.66 5.79
CA SER A 93 -1.66 -12.68 4.47
C SER A 93 -1.22 -14.08 4.05
N LEU A 94 -0.80 -14.91 5.00
CA LEU A 94 -0.45 -16.32 4.76
C LEU A 94 -1.69 -17.12 4.35
N ILE A 95 -2.77 -17.05 5.13
CA ILE A 95 -4.04 -17.73 4.82
C ILE A 95 -4.57 -17.26 3.47
N GLY A 96 -4.54 -15.97 3.23
CA GLY A 96 -4.99 -15.39 1.95
C GLY A 96 -4.24 -15.94 0.75
N ALA A 97 -2.93 -16.06 0.83
CA ALA A 97 -2.13 -16.62 -0.26
C ALA A 97 -2.41 -18.13 -0.48
N ILE A 98 -2.64 -18.87 0.61
CA ILE A 98 -3.03 -20.30 0.55
C ILE A 98 -4.42 -20.43 -0.11
N ASP A 99 -5.43 -19.69 0.36
CA ASP A 99 -6.79 -19.76 -0.15
C ASP A 99 -6.86 -19.39 -1.64
N LEU A 100 -6.16 -18.33 -2.04
CA LEU A 100 -6.07 -17.90 -3.45
C LEU A 100 -5.49 -19.02 -4.32
N THR A 101 -4.41 -19.66 -3.85
CA THR A 101 -3.77 -20.76 -4.57
C THR A 101 -4.69 -21.98 -4.63
N ALA A 102 -5.36 -22.32 -3.54
CA ALA A 102 -6.34 -23.42 -3.49
C ALA A 102 -7.55 -23.16 -4.41
N ALA A 103 -7.95 -21.89 -4.58
CA ALA A 103 -9.00 -21.48 -5.51
C ALA A 103 -8.55 -21.48 -6.99
N GLY A 104 -7.31 -21.87 -7.28
CA GLY A 104 -6.78 -21.96 -8.65
C GLY A 104 -6.16 -20.66 -9.19
N HIS A 105 -6.06 -19.60 -8.38
CA HIS A 105 -5.29 -18.43 -8.75
C HIS A 105 -3.79 -18.76 -8.79
N LYS A 106 -3.06 -17.99 -9.59
CA LYS A 106 -1.59 -18.01 -9.61
C LYS A 106 -1.08 -16.66 -9.11
N PRO A 107 -0.95 -16.47 -7.80
CA PRO A 107 -0.55 -15.20 -7.24
C PRO A 107 0.97 -14.99 -7.32
N PHE A 108 1.38 -13.78 -7.71
CA PHE A 108 2.71 -13.25 -7.50
C PHE A 108 2.74 -12.55 -6.13
N ALA A 109 3.59 -13.02 -5.23
CA ALA A 109 3.65 -12.48 -3.88
C ALA A 109 4.56 -11.24 -3.81
N ILE A 110 4.07 -10.17 -3.21
CA ILE A 110 4.86 -8.98 -2.90
C ILE A 110 4.94 -8.84 -1.39
N SER A 111 6.15 -8.68 -0.89
CA SER A 111 6.43 -8.40 0.51
C SER A 111 7.12 -7.07 0.68
N GLN A 112 6.77 -6.36 1.74
CA GLN A 112 7.54 -5.24 2.22
C GLN A 112 8.41 -5.73 3.38
N THR A 113 9.72 -5.63 3.20
CA THR A 113 10.68 -6.10 4.23
C THR A 113 10.59 -5.23 5.47
N VAL A 114 10.31 -5.86 6.59
CA VAL A 114 10.35 -5.27 7.92
C VAL A 114 11.31 -6.12 8.77
N ARG A 115 12.01 -5.50 9.70
CA ARG A 115 12.94 -6.19 10.57
C ARG A 115 12.24 -7.34 11.30
N GLY A 116 12.73 -8.57 11.09
CA GLY A 116 12.22 -9.80 11.72
C GLY A 116 11.20 -10.60 10.89
N ASP A 117 10.68 -10.07 9.78
CA ASP A 117 9.68 -10.77 8.96
C ASP A 117 10.21 -11.28 7.61
N ALA A 118 11.39 -10.85 7.19
CA ALA A 118 11.94 -11.16 5.87
C ALA A 118 12.06 -12.67 5.62
N ASP A 119 12.62 -13.42 6.56
CA ASP A 119 12.82 -14.88 6.43
C ASP A 119 11.49 -15.62 6.41
N LYS A 120 10.52 -15.20 7.21
CA LYS A 120 9.16 -15.77 7.21
C LYS A 120 8.45 -15.56 5.88
N GLN A 121 8.59 -14.37 5.28
CA GLN A 121 8.00 -14.05 3.99
C GLN A 121 8.55 -14.97 2.90
N VAL A 122 9.86 -15.20 2.88
CA VAL A 122 10.52 -16.12 1.94
C VAL A 122 10.05 -17.56 2.18
N ASP A 123 10.02 -18.00 3.44
CA ASP A 123 9.59 -19.35 3.81
C ASP A 123 8.11 -19.62 3.42
N PHE A 124 7.24 -18.65 3.66
CA PHE A 124 5.83 -18.73 3.25
C PHE A 124 5.70 -18.83 1.73
N ALA A 125 6.36 -17.94 1.00
CA ALA A 125 6.31 -17.93 -0.46
C ALA A 125 6.83 -19.27 -1.05
N ALA A 126 7.88 -19.84 -0.47
CA ALA A 126 8.45 -21.10 -0.93
C ALA A 126 7.54 -22.32 -0.68
N LYS A 127 6.71 -22.31 0.37
CA LYS A 127 5.87 -23.44 0.78
C LYS A 127 4.47 -23.44 0.19
N ILE A 128 3.95 -22.29 -0.21
CA ILE A 128 2.58 -22.18 -0.72
C ILE A 128 2.52 -22.68 -2.17
N GLY A 129 1.62 -23.63 -2.46
CA GLY A 129 1.31 -24.07 -3.82
C GLY A 129 2.49 -24.61 -4.63
N GLY A 130 3.53 -25.09 -3.95
CA GLY A 130 4.76 -25.56 -4.61
C GLY A 130 5.77 -24.45 -4.91
N GLY A 131 5.56 -23.26 -4.38
CA GLY A 131 6.39 -22.07 -4.51
C GLY A 131 5.71 -20.98 -5.33
N LEU A 132 5.56 -19.81 -4.72
CA LEU A 132 5.05 -18.60 -5.37
C LEU A 132 6.20 -17.81 -6.00
N GLY A 133 5.95 -17.17 -7.15
CA GLY A 133 6.76 -16.03 -7.58
C GLY A 133 6.74 -14.97 -6.47
N HIS A 134 7.91 -14.53 -6.02
CA HIS A 134 8.00 -13.66 -4.85
C HIS A 134 9.05 -12.56 -5.02
N LEU A 135 8.70 -11.35 -4.63
CA LEU A 135 9.63 -10.22 -4.58
C LEU A 135 9.48 -9.48 -3.25
N GLN A 136 10.60 -9.33 -2.56
CA GLN A 136 10.71 -8.49 -1.37
C GLN A 136 11.22 -7.10 -1.76
N LEU A 137 10.50 -6.09 -1.32
CA LEU A 137 10.86 -4.69 -1.54
C LEU A 137 11.00 -3.98 -0.19
N ASN A 138 11.90 -3.03 -0.14
CA ASN A 138 12.09 -2.19 1.05
C ASN A 138 12.05 -0.72 0.65
N HIS A 139 11.70 0.13 1.61
CA HIS A 139 11.92 1.56 1.53
C HIS A 139 12.62 2.01 2.81
N ASN A 140 13.67 2.78 2.66
CA ASN A 140 14.39 3.36 3.78
C ASN A 140 14.11 4.87 3.79
N ALA A 141 13.09 5.28 4.57
CA ALA A 141 12.90 6.68 4.86
C ALA A 141 13.85 7.08 5.99
N HIS A 142 14.74 8.01 5.69
CA HIS A 142 15.60 8.64 6.70
C HIS A 142 15.17 10.08 6.88
N THR A 143 14.93 10.44 8.13
CA THR A 143 14.63 11.82 8.50
C THR A 143 15.66 12.33 9.49
N PRO A 144 16.08 13.58 9.42
CA PRO A 144 16.93 14.15 10.44
C PRO A 144 16.16 14.21 11.78
N GLY A 145 16.80 13.73 12.86
CA GLY A 145 16.25 13.79 14.20
C GLY A 145 15.33 12.61 14.60
N VAL A 146 14.43 12.88 15.54
CA VAL A 146 13.51 11.88 16.11
C VAL A 146 12.41 11.56 15.09
N GLN A 147 12.11 10.28 14.94
CA GLN A 147 11.06 9.81 14.06
C GLN A 147 9.75 9.58 14.81
N GLU A 148 8.64 9.83 14.14
CA GLU A 148 7.31 9.51 14.64
C GLU A 148 7.15 7.99 14.82
N ALA A 149 6.73 7.57 16.00
CA ALA A 149 6.55 6.16 16.34
C ALA A 149 5.27 5.56 15.72
N SER A 150 4.20 6.35 15.63
CA SER A 150 2.90 5.90 15.09
C SER A 150 2.81 6.09 13.56
N GLN A 151 3.50 5.22 12.85
CA GLN A 151 3.59 5.24 11.38
C GLN A 151 2.31 4.65 10.76
N ARG A 152 1.45 5.48 10.20
CA ARG A 152 0.15 5.05 9.66
C ARG A 152 0.09 4.99 8.14
N ALA A 153 0.95 5.74 7.45
CA ALA A 153 0.95 5.78 5.99
C ALA A 153 1.79 4.68 5.32
N ARG A 154 2.52 3.85 6.09
CA ARG A 154 3.42 2.82 5.56
C ARG A 154 2.75 1.82 4.61
N SER A 155 1.49 1.52 4.87
CA SER A 155 0.69 0.65 4.01
C SER A 155 0.48 1.18 2.59
N LEU A 156 0.50 2.49 2.40
CA LEU A 156 0.40 3.09 1.06
C LEU A 156 1.55 2.66 0.16
N VAL A 157 2.79 2.60 0.70
CA VAL A 157 3.94 2.11 -0.07
C VAL A 157 3.80 0.63 -0.38
N PHE A 158 3.34 -0.18 0.59
CA PHE A 158 3.14 -1.60 0.38
C PHE A 158 2.10 -1.90 -0.70
N ILE A 159 0.94 -1.23 -0.67
CA ILE A 159 -0.07 -1.34 -1.72
C ILE A 159 0.49 -0.84 -3.06
N THR A 160 1.26 0.25 -3.06
CA THR A 160 1.90 0.78 -4.27
C THR A 160 2.88 -0.21 -4.89
N PHE A 161 3.66 -0.94 -4.10
CA PHE A 161 4.50 -2.03 -4.59
C PHE A 161 3.67 -3.13 -5.26
N GLY A 162 2.54 -3.51 -4.65
CA GLY A 162 1.59 -4.43 -5.24
C GLY A 162 1.02 -3.95 -6.57
N VAL A 163 0.65 -2.67 -6.67
CA VAL A 163 0.16 -2.05 -7.91
C VAL A 163 1.23 -2.10 -9.00
N ILE A 164 2.48 -1.73 -8.69
CA ILE A 164 3.59 -1.77 -9.64
C ILE A 164 3.81 -3.21 -10.14
N ALA A 165 3.84 -4.18 -9.22
CA ALA A 165 4.00 -5.58 -9.58
C ALA A 165 2.85 -6.06 -10.49
N ALA A 166 1.60 -5.71 -10.17
CA ALA A 166 0.44 -6.07 -11.00
C ALA A 166 0.55 -5.51 -12.42
N THR A 167 1.05 -4.27 -12.59
CA THR A 167 1.29 -3.69 -13.93
C THR A 167 2.42 -4.37 -14.69
N ALA A 168 3.33 -5.07 -14.00
CA ALA A 168 4.44 -5.80 -14.60
C ALA A 168 4.06 -7.22 -15.06
N LEU A 169 2.96 -7.80 -14.54
CA LEU A 169 2.53 -9.15 -14.92
C LEU A 169 2.18 -9.24 -16.42
N LYS A 170 2.38 -10.42 -17.00
CA LYS A 170 1.93 -10.71 -18.35
C LYS A 170 0.42 -10.49 -18.48
N ALA A 171 -0.34 -10.94 -17.50
CA ALA A 171 -1.80 -10.78 -17.40
C ALA A 171 -2.27 -9.32 -17.58
N TYR A 172 -1.52 -8.33 -17.14
CA TYR A 172 -1.89 -6.91 -17.28
C TYR A 172 -2.14 -6.47 -18.72
N ARG A 173 -1.56 -7.16 -19.70
CA ARG A 173 -1.77 -6.91 -21.13
C ARG A 173 -2.90 -7.72 -21.73
N GLU A 174 -3.32 -8.77 -21.06
CA GLU A 174 -4.24 -9.79 -21.60
C GLU A 174 -5.66 -9.68 -21.04
N VAL A 175 -5.81 -9.08 -19.83
CA VAL A 175 -7.11 -8.98 -19.16
C VAL A 175 -7.51 -7.51 -18.94
N ALA A 176 -8.81 -7.31 -18.69
CA ALA A 176 -9.36 -5.97 -18.44
C ALA A 176 -8.80 -5.35 -17.14
N GLU A 177 -8.70 -6.14 -16.08
CA GLU A 177 -8.15 -5.73 -14.78
C GLU A 177 -7.35 -6.87 -14.16
N VAL A 178 -6.24 -6.55 -13.47
CA VAL A 178 -5.45 -7.49 -12.68
C VAL A 178 -5.79 -7.34 -11.20
N PRO A 179 -6.18 -8.42 -10.51
CA PRO A 179 -6.46 -8.36 -9.08
C PRO A 179 -5.18 -8.14 -8.26
N LEU A 180 -5.26 -7.23 -7.29
CA LEU A 180 -4.32 -7.05 -6.19
C LEU A 180 -5.03 -7.39 -4.89
N PHE A 181 -4.64 -8.49 -4.25
CA PHE A 181 -5.24 -8.96 -3.02
C PHE A 181 -4.53 -8.42 -1.79
N VAL A 182 -5.31 -7.77 -0.93
CA VAL A 182 -4.92 -7.30 0.41
C VAL A 182 -5.71 -8.13 1.41
N CYS A 183 -5.12 -9.24 1.87
CA CYS A 183 -5.83 -10.22 2.70
C CYS A 183 -5.74 -9.84 4.18
N GLU A 184 -6.82 -9.26 4.68
CA GLU A 184 -7.00 -8.92 6.10
C GLU A 184 -8.39 -9.34 6.53
N ASN A 185 -8.55 -9.98 7.69
CA ASN A 185 -9.88 -10.37 8.16
C ASN A 185 -10.77 -9.12 8.37
N GLY A 186 -12.10 -9.31 8.21
CA GLY A 186 -13.05 -8.21 8.18
C GLY A 186 -13.07 -7.40 9.48
N PHE A 187 -12.85 -8.05 10.62
CA PHE A 187 -12.82 -7.39 11.91
C PHE A 187 -11.61 -6.46 12.06
N ILE A 188 -10.42 -6.90 11.64
CA ILE A 188 -9.22 -6.05 11.60
C ILE A 188 -9.37 -4.96 10.54
N ALA A 189 -9.97 -5.29 9.39
CA ALA A 189 -10.14 -4.33 8.29
C ALA A 189 -10.98 -3.10 8.71
N ILE A 190 -12.07 -3.28 9.47
CA ILE A 190 -12.88 -2.17 9.98
C ILE A 190 -12.29 -1.53 11.24
N ASN A 191 -11.31 -2.21 11.88
CA ASN A 191 -10.57 -1.73 13.04
C ASN A 191 -11.44 -1.14 14.17
N PRO A 192 -12.41 -1.88 14.71
CA PRO A 192 -13.26 -1.38 15.80
C PRO A 192 -12.43 -1.21 17.08
N PRO A 193 -12.71 -0.19 17.90
CA PRO A 193 -12.07 -0.02 19.18
C PRO A 193 -12.56 -1.10 20.16
N LEU A 194 -11.74 -2.09 20.47
CA LEU A 194 -12.08 -3.21 21.35
C LEU A 194 -11.93 -2.92 22.84
N THR A 195 -11.26 -1.85 23.20
CA THR A 195 -11.03 -1.46 24.58
C THR A 195 -11.22 0.04 24.76
N GLY A 196 -11.62 0.47 25.96
CA GLY A 196 -11.78 1.90 26.27
C GLY A 196 -10.53 2.74 26.00
N GLY A 197 -9.34 2.19 26.22
CA GLY A 197 -8.06 2.84 25.91
C GLY A 197 -7.75 2.95 24.41
N ARG A 198 -8.52 2.27 23.55
CA ARG A 198 -8.43 2.35 22.09
C ARG A 198 -9.52 3.22 21.46
N LEU A 199 -10.46 3.73 22.27
CA LEU A 199 -11.39 4.75 21.82
C LEU A 199 -10.60 6.00 21.44
N GLY A 200 -10.51 6.26 20.13
CA GLY A 200 -9.70 7.35 19.56
C GLY A 200 -8.29 6.94 19.07
N SER A 201 -7.72 5.81 19.50
CA SER A 201 -6.52 5.28 18.88
C SER A 201 -6.90 4.57 17.58
N LEU A 202 -6.92 5.31 16.50
CA LEU A 202 -7.14 4.78 15.16
C LEU A 202 -5.89 4.05 14.70
N SER A 203 -5.67 2.84 15.18
CA SER A 203 -4.65 1.96 14.64
C SER A 203 -5.00 1.65 13.17
N THR A 204 -3.99 1.45 12.38
CA THR A 204 -3.95 1.29 10.92
C THR A 204 -5.29 0.94 10.23
N ARG A 205 -5.79 1.86 9.41
CA ARG A 205 -6.94 1.64 8.51
C ARG A 205 -6.50 1.10 7.14
N THR A 206 -5.42 0.35 7.09
CA THR A 206 -4.77 -0.12 5.86
C THR A 206 -5.69 -0.88 4.93
N ALA A 207 -6.45 -1.82 5.48
CA ALA A 207 -7.36 -2.67 4.73
C ALA A 207 -8.82 -2.24 4.87
N HIS A 208 -9.08 -1.05 5.45
CA HIS A 208 -10.44 -0.54 5.60
C HIS A 208 -11.08 -0.34 4.22
N PRO A 209 -12.30 -0.86 3.98
CA PRO A 209 -12.95 -0.79 2.67
C PRO A 209 -13.03 0.63 2.10
N GLU A 210 -13.28 1.62 2.94
CA GLU A 210 -13.34 3.04 2.54
C GLU A 210 -11.98 3.56 2.05
N PHE A 211 -10.87 3.21 2.73
CA PHE A 211 -9.55 3.60 2.27
C PHE A 211 -9.21 2.97 0.92
N LEU A 212 -9.46 1.65 0.80
CA LEU A 212 -9.20 0.93 -0.44
C LEU A 212 -10.06 1.48 -1.59
N ALA A 213 -11.34 1.82 -1.34
CA ALA A 213 -12.22 2.42 -2.33
C ALA A 213 -11.74 3.81 -2.78
N ARG A 214 -11.24 4.65 -1.86
CA ARG A 214 -10.67 5.96 -2.20
C ARG A 214 -9.40 5.82 -3.04
N LEU A 215 -8.51 4.90 -2.66
CA LEU A 215 -7.30 4.63 -3.43
C LEU A 215 -7.63 4.05 -4.81
N GLN A 216 -8.62 3.16 -4.90
CA GLN A 216 -9.09 2.62 -6.18
C GLN A 216 -9.53 3.72 -7.15
N LYS A 217 -10.30 4.73 -6.68
CA LYS A 217 -10.69 5.86 -7.52
C LYS A 217 -9.51 6.61 -8.13
N VAL A 218 -8.42 6.75 -7.38
CA VAL A 218 -7.18 7.38 -7.90
C VAL A 218 -6.52 6.50 -8.95
N LEU A 219 -6.49 5.16 -8.75
CA LEU A 219 -5.96 4.23 -9.75
C LEU A 219 -6.80 4.24 -11.03
N ASP A 220 -8.12 4.23 -10.90
CA ASP A 220 -9.05 4.27 -12.03
C ASP A 220 -8.87 5.57 -12.83
N ALA A 221 -8.78 6.72 -12.16
CA ALA A 221 -8.51 8.01 -12.79
C ALA A 221 -7.15 8.03 -13.53
N ALA A 222 -6.16 7.31 -13.00
CA ALA A 222 -4.85 7.17 -13.63
C ALA A 222 -4.83 6.13 -14.78
N GLY A 223 -5.95 5.49 -15.10
CA GLY A 223 -6.03 4.42 -16.09
C GLY A 223 -5.24 3.16 -15.70
N ILE A 224 -4.96 2.98 -14.41
CA ILE A 224 -4.25 1.80 -13.88
C ILE A 224 -5.27 0.69 -13.68
N ARG A 225 -5.22 -0.33 -14.53
CA ARG A 225 -6.13 -1.47 -14.55
C ARG A 225 -5.76 -2.54 -13.51
N VAL A 226 -5.73 -2.11 -12.25
CA VAL A 226 -5.45 -2.96 -11.09
C VAL A 226 -6.61 -2.82 -10.11
N LYS A 227 -7.23 -3.96 -9.74
CA LYS A 227 -8.35 -4.00 -8.81
C LYS A 227 -7.88 -4.42 -7.43
N ILE A 228 -7.93 -3.48 -6.47
CA ILE A 228 -7.62 -3.79 -5.06
C ILE A 228 -8.82 -4.53 -4.46
N THR A 229 -8.56 -5.69 -3.87
CA THR A 229 -9.60 -6.57 -3.32
C THR A 229 -9.16 -7.12 -1.96
N ASN A 230 -10.06 -7.02 -0.98
CA ASN A 230 -9.92 -7.81 0.25
C ASN A 230 -10.98 -8.92 0.24
N PRO A 231 -10.59 -10.21 0.05
CA PRO A 231 -11.54 -11.32 -0.02
C PRO A 231 -12.19 -11.64 1.34
N TYR A 232 -11.65 -11.08 2.42
CA TYR A 232 -12.12 -11.29 3.79
C TYR A 232 -12.84 -10.07 4.39
N ALA A 233 -13.08 -9.03 3.62
CA ALA A 233 -13.67 -7.78 4.13
C ALA A 233 -15.00 -7.97 4.90
N THR A 234 -15.74 -9.04 4.59
CA THR A 234 -17.01 -9.41 5.24
C THR A 234 -16.93 -10.71 6.05
N LYS A 235 -15.71 -11.26 6.25
CA LYS A 235 -15.47 -12.50 7.01
C LYS A 235 -14.75 -12.17 8.31
N THR A 236 -15.08 -12.87 9.36
CA THR A 236 -14.44 -12.79 10.68
C THR A 236 -13.80 -14.12 11.02
#